data_1f4fbe983dd5dabf4986933c8a7cf83f
#
_entry.id   1f4fbe983dd5dabf4986933c8a7cf83f
#
_cell.length_a   1.000
_cell.length_b   1.000
_cell.length_c   1.000
_cell.angle_alpha   90.00
_cell.angle_beta   90.00
_cell.angle_gamma   90.00
#
_symmetry.space_group_name_H-M   'P 1'
#
loop_
_entity.id
_entity.type
_entity.pdbx_description
1 polymer ?
#
loop_
_entity_poly.entity_id
_entity_poly.type
_entity_poly.pdbx_seq_one_letter_code
_entity_poly.pdbx_strand_id
1 'polypeptide(L)'
;MTVWMLVNIAQHPGEEVVATADKAEMQVAERDGRDSESDNAEADDTSAGTSDDAAADERAREPAELPEGKVDTTELPPGGPYTEAGEETYYEVGSTGAEAGSGDEIVVRYVVEVEHGVDTSNYGGDDAFAAMIDATLADPRGWTNDPRFRFEHVSGDDNPTLKIRLTSVGTTRKMCGADIGMETSCRTRITGEDTVVVNESRWVRGAAPFEGDLGRYRQYLINHEVGHALGFSEHVPCPADGDLAPIMMQQTLSLNNAELRSFDPSEVYPDNPDTCRSNPWPYPRPAVQ
;
A
#
# COMPACT_ATOMS: atom_id res chain seq x y z
N MET A 1 -4.34 -55.13 30.33
CA MET A 1 -4.92 -55.73 29.09
C MET A 1 -4.79 -54.70 28.00
N THR A 2 -3.78 -54.90 27.13
CA THR A 2 -3.42 -53.99 26.07
C THR A 2 -3.95 -54.55 24.76
N VAL A 3 -4.87 -53.84 24.11
CA VAL A 3 -5.42 -54.23 22.79
C VAL A 3 -4.68 -53.43 21.73
N TRP A 4 -3.92 -54.16 20.91
CA TRP A 4 -3.32 -53.62 19.67
C TRP A 4 -4.31 -53.76 18.52
N MET A 5 -4.64 -52.66 17.87
CA MET A 5 -5.39 -52.64 16.63
C MET A 5 -4.41 -52.46 15.47
N LEU A 6 -4.28 -53.50 14.65
CA LEU A 6 -3.53 -53.48 13.39
C LEU A 6 -4.41 -52.86 12.31
N VAL A 7 -3.95 -51.76 11.72
CA VAL A 7 -4.57 -51.17 10.51
C VAL A 7 -3.77 -51.64 9.30
N ASN A 8 -4.48 -52.29 8.40
CA ASN A 8 -3.99 -52.89 7.16
C ASN A 8 -3.84 -51.80 6.09
N ILE A 9 -2.62 -51.60 5.58
CA ILE A 9 -2.35 -50.72 4.48
C ILE A 9 -2.46 -51.52 3.17
N ALA A 10 -3.49 -51.20 2.38
CA ALA A 10 -3.62 -51.69 1.01
C ALA A 10 -2.78 -50.84 0.06
N GLN A 11 -1.78 -51.41 -0.54
CA GLN A 11 -0.99 -50.85 -1.64
C GLN A 11 -1.77 -50.99 -2.94
N HIS A 12 -1.93 -49.86 -3.70
CA HIS A 12 -2.28 -49.91 -5.10
C HIS A 12 -1.07 -49.48 -5.95
N PRO A 13 -0.75 -50.21 -7.03
CA PRO A 13 0.37 -49.88 -7.90
C PRO A 13 -0.01 -48.81 -8.92
N GLY A 14 1.01 -48.06 -9.33
CA GLY A 14 0.95 -46.85 -10.14
C GLY A 14 0.42 -47.01 -11.57
N GLU A 15 -0.10 -45.94 -12.08
CA GLU A 15 -0.24 -45.66 -13.51
C GLU A 15 0.61 -44.44 -13.84
N GLU A 16 1.62 -44.67 -14.68
CA GLU A 16 2.39 -43.62 -15.35
C GLU A 16 1.52 -42.93 -16.41
N VAL A 17 1.25 -41.64 -16.26
CA VAL A 17 0.69 -40.83 -17.33
C VAL A 17 1.83 -40.09 -18.01
N VAL A 18 2.18 -40.52 -19.22
CA VAL A 18 3.12 -39.84 -20.11
C VAL A 18 2.43 -38.62 -20.69
N ALA A 19 2.89 -37.43 -20.33
CA ALA A 19 2.48 -36.18 -20.94
C ALA A 19 3.31 -35.92 -22.19
N THR A 20 2.68 -35.98 -23.36
CA THR A 20 3.25 -35.53 -24.63
C THR A 20 3.19 -34.01 -24.73
N ALA A 21 4.36 -33.37 -24.85
CA ALA A 21 4.47 -31.96 -25.12
C ALA A 21 4.14 -31.66 -26.59
N ASP A 22 3.10 -30.89 -26.83
CA ASP A 22 2.75 -30.33 -28.11
C ASP A 22 3.45 -29.00 -28.31
N LYS A 23 4.33 -28.93 -29.34
CA LYS A 23 5.00 -27.70 -29.75
C LYS A 23 4.06 -26.90 -30.65
N ALA A 24 3.61 -25.76 -30.17
CA ALA A 24 2.98 -24.74 -31.02
C ALA A 24 4.07 -23.87 -31.69
N GLU A 25 4.21 -24.00 -32.97
CA GLU A 25 5.04 -23.16 -33.84
C GLU A 25 4.38 -21.79 -34.02
N MET A 26 5.13 -20.74 -33.69
CA MET A 26 4.75 -19.34 -33.90
C MET A 26 5.10 -18.94 -35.31
N GLN A 27 4.11 -18.78 -36.19
CA GLN A 27 4.29 -18.25 -37.57
C GLN A 27 4.38 -16.73 -37.50
N VAL A 28 5.53 -16.22 -37.93
CA VAL A 28 5.77 -14.81 -38.24
C VAL A 28 5.21 -14.53 -39.63
N ALA A 29 4.24 -13.63 -39.73
CA ALA A 29 3.75 -13.12 -40.99
C ALA A 29 4.55 -11.88 -41.41
N GLU A 30 5.42 -12.03 -42.39
CA GLU A 30 6.01 -10.95 -43.19
C GLU A 30 4.92 -10.29 -44.02
N ARG A 31 4.79 -8.97 -43.93
CA ARG A 31 4.03 -8.17 -44.93
C ARG A 31 4.98 -7.37 -45.77
N ASP A 32 4.96 -7.78 -47.02
CA ASP A 32 5.64 -7.22 -48.18
C ASP A 32 5.16 -5.78 -48.48
N GLY A 33 6.11 -4.92 -48.83
CA GLY A 33 5.87 -3.57 -49.29
C GLY A 33 5.36 -3.53 -50.71
N ARG A 34 4.51 -2.59 -51.03
CA ARG A 34 4.26 -2.12 -52.40
C ARG A 34 4.15 -0.62 -52.44
N ASP A 35 5.16 -0.08 -53.12
CA ASP A 35 5.18 1.27 -53.66
C ASP A 35 4.07 1.42 -54.72
N SER A 36 3.45 2.58 -54.78
CA SER A 36 2.91 3.12 -56.02
C SER A 36 2.92 4.64 -55.99
N GLU A 37 3.69 5.16 -56.93
CA GLU A 37 3.87 6.55 -57.33
C GLU A 37 2.63 7.17 -57.98
N SER A 38 2.60 8.52 -57.85
CA SER A 38 2.14 9.57 -58.77
C SER A 38 0.64 9.66 -59.11
N ASP A 39 0.04 10.82 -58.92
CA ASP A 39 -0.06 11.83 -59.99
C ASP A 39 -0.53 13.20 -59.46
N ASN A 40 0.08 14.23 -60.04
CA ASN A 40 -0.17 15.66 -59.93
C ASN A 40 -1.52 16.04 -60.54
N ALA A 41 -2.24 16.97 -59.88
CA ALA A 41 -3.12 17.93 -60.60
C ALA A 41 -3.25 19.22 -59.76
N GLU A 42 -2.74 20.31 -60.31
CA GLU A 42 -2.98 21.70 -59.93
C GLU A 42 -4.41 22.13 -60.24
N ALA A 43 -5.00 22.95 -59.36
CA ALA A 43 -5.90 24.08 -59.67
C ALA A 43 -6.27 24.77 -58.36
N ASP A 44 -5.71 25.85 -58.10
CA ASP A 44 -6.11 27.28 -58.17
C ASP A 44 -7.36 27.69 -57.36
N ASP A 45 -7.11 28.79 -56.65
CA ASP A 45 -7.90 29.96 -56.29
C ASP A 45 -8.68 30.03 -54.93
N THR A 46 -8.10 30.91 -54.12
CA THR A 46 -8.71 31.94 -53.22
C THR A 46 -9.81 31.53 -52.26
N SER A 47 -9.49 31.62 -50.94
CA SER A 47 -10.26 32.48 -50.05
C SER A 47 -9.51 32.69 -48.73
N ALA A 48 -9.30 33.94 -48.36
CA ALA A 48 -8.76 34.36 -47.09
C ALA A 48 -9.77 34.06 -45.97
N GLY A 49 -9.33 33.21 -45.01
CA GLY A 49 -10.00 32.95 -43.76
C GLY A 49 -8.94 32.93 -42.66
N THR A 50 -8.96 33.97 -41.87
CA THR A 50 -8.14 34.16 -40.65
C THR A 50 -8.33 32.96 -39.74
N SER A 51 -7.28 32.18 -39.55
CA SER A 51 -7.22 31.14 -38.51
C SER A 51 -6.14 31.50 -37.48
N ASP A 52 -6.50 32.33 -36.52
CA ASP A 52 -5.71 32.61 -35.32
C ASP A 52 -5.89 31.58 -34.19
N ASP A 53 -6.34 30.35 -34.51
CA ASP A 53 -6.68 29.33 -33.48
C ASP A 53 -5.77 28.08 -33.48
N ALA A 54 -4.66 28.06 -34.25
CA ALA A 54 -3.81 26.86 -34.28
C ALA A 54 -2.49 26.99 -33.49
N ALA A 55 -2.27 28.10 -32.76
CA ALA A 55 -1.03 28.30 -32.00
C ALA A 55 -1.17 28.04 -30.49
N ALA A 56 -2.28 27.50 -30.01
CA ALA A 56 -2.54 27.33 -28.58
C ALA A 56 -2.24 25.93 -28.04
N ASP A 57 -1.88 24.94 -28.87
CA ASP A 57 -1.82 23.54 -28.43
C ASP A 57 -0.41 22.92 -28.39
N GLU A 58 0.64 23.69 -28.61
CA GLU A 58 2.04 23.24 -28.47
C GLU A 58 2.82 23.88 -27.33
N ARG A 59 2.19 24.52 -26.37
CA ARG A 59 2.88 24.77 -25.12
C ARG A 59 2.99 23.44 -24.39
N ALA A 60 4.19 22.86 -24.38
CA ALA A 60 4.54 21.87 -23.40
C ALA A 60 3.99 22.36 -22.06
N ARG A 61 3.08 21.59 -21.44
CA ARG A 61 2.53 21.93 -20.14
C ARG A 61 3.72 22.07 -19.20
N GLU A 62 3.99 23.28 -18.78
CA GLU A 62 5.01 23.49 -17.74
C GLU A 62 4.63 22.66 -16.53
N PRO A 63 5.61 22.07 -15.83
CA PRO A 63 5.34 21.41 -14.57
C PRO A 63 4.51 22.33 -13.69
N ALA A 64 3.52 21.79 -12.98
CA ALA A 64 2.73 22.56 -12.06
C ALA A 64 3.66 23.25 -11.06
N GLU A 65 3.53 24.57 -10.91
CA GLU A 65 4.22 25.29 -9.85
C GLU A 65 3.77 24.71 -8.50
N LEU A 66 4.74 24.45 -7.63
CA LEU A 66 4.43 24.03 -6.27
C LEU A 66 3.65 25.19 -5.60
N PRO A 67 2.56 24.89 -4.87
CA PRO A 67 1.81 25.91 -4.17
C PRO A 67 2.73 26.66 -3.20
N GLU A 68 2.78 27.98 -3.32
CA GLU A 68 3.45 28.83 -2.35
C GLU A 68 2.61 28.90 -1.07
N GLY A 69 3.17 28.46 0.05
CA GLY A 69 2.52 28.54 1.36
C GLY A 69 2.71 27.30 2.22
N LYS A 70 2.34 27.41 3.48
CA LYS A 70 2.33 26.27 4.40
C LYS A 70 1.16 25.36 4.02
N VAL A 71 1.47 24.12 3.63
CA VAL A 71 0.45 23.09 3.39
C VAL A 71 -0.17 22.72 4.74
N ASP A 72 -1.49 22.73 4.84
CA ASP A 72 -2.16 22.15 6.00
C ASP A 72 -2.02 20.63 5.92
N THR A 73 -1.16 20.08 6.78
CA THR A 73 -0.83 18.66 6.79
C THR A 73 -1.94 17.79 7.36
N THR A 74 -2.92 18.40 8.04
CA THR A 74 -4.09 17.68 8.58
C THR A 74 -5.14 17.42 7.51
N GLU A 75 -5.18 18.25 6.46
CA GLU A 75 -6.09 18.05 5.34
C GLU A 75 -5.70 16.82 4.50
N LEU A 76 -6.74 16.17 3.99
CA LEU A 76 -6.56 15.07 3.04
C LEU A 76 -6.11 15.64 1.69
N PRO A 77 -4.96 15.21 1.13
CA PRO A 77 -4.52 15.68 -0.17
C PRO A 77 -5.56 15.47 -1.28
N PRO A 78 -5.55 16.28 -2.35
CA PRO A 78 -6.38 16.03 -3.51
C PRO A 78 -6.02 14.69 -4.16
N GLY A 79 -7.01 14.00 -4.75
CA GLY A 79 -6.75 12.70 -5.37
C GLY A 79 -8.03 12.00 -5.82
N GLY A 80 -7.95 10.68 -5.99
CA GLY A 80 -9.06 9.84 -6.44
C GLY A 80 -10.23 9.79 -5.45
N PRO A 81 -11.37 9.23 -5.89
CA PRO A 81 -12.51 8.98 -5.02
C PRO A 81 -12.19 7.90 -3.99
N TYR A 82 -12.88 7.92 -2.88
CA TYR A 82 -12.86 6.92 -1.81
C TYR A 82 -14.26 6.74 -1.22
N THR A 83 -14.45 5.70 -0.43
CA THR A 83 -15.75 5.30 0.13
C THR A 83 -15.97 5.95 1.49
N GLU A 84 -17.05 6.74 1.62
CA GLU A 84 -17.41 7.36 2.90
C GLU A 84 -17.96 6.35 3.91
N ALA A 85 -18.77 5.38 3.45
CA ALA A 85 -19.36 4.36 4.31
C ALA A 85 -19.42 3.02 3.59
N GLY A 86 -18.88 1.98 4.21
CA GLY A 86 -18.99 0.59 3.80
C GLY A 86 -20.03 -0.18 4.61
N GLU A 87 -19.94 -1.51 4.58
CA GLU A 87 -20.92 -2.41 5.20
C GLU A 87 -20.45 -3.01 6.53
N GLU A 88 -19.25 -2.67 7.01
CA GLU A 88 -18.64 -3.21 8.25
C GLU A 88 -18.47 -4.75 8.26
N THR A 89 -18.57 -5.37 7.08
CA THR A 89 -18.30 -6.77 6.82
C THR A 89 -17.14 -6.91 5.86
N TYR A 90 -16.41 -8.02 5.89
CA TYR A 90 -15.12 -8.15 5.22
C TYR A 90 -15.05 -9.42 4.39
N TYR A 91 -14.22 -9.39 3.37
CA TYR A 91 -13.82 -10.55 2.58
C TYR A 91 -12.31 -10.58 2.40
N GLU A 92 -11.76 -11.79 2.34
CA GLU A 92 -10.33 -12.01 2.16
C GLU A 92 -9.91 -11.69 0.73
N VAL A 93 -8.71 -11.13 0.59
CA VAL A 93 -8.13 -10.75 -0.70
C VAL A 93 -6.64 -11.13 -0.78
N GLY A 94 -6.15 -11.29 -2.00
CA GLY A 94 -4.78 -11.71 -2.28
C GLY A 94 -4.59 -13.21 -2.23
N SER A 95 -3.35 -13.64 -2.48
CA SER A 95 -2.98 -15.05 -2.47
C SER A 95 -2.22 -15.39 -1.20
N THR A 96 -2.66 -16.39 -0.48
CA THR A 96 -1.99 -16.92 0.72
C THR A 96 -0.68 -17.63 0.37
N GLY A 97 0.20 -17.82 1.37
CA GLY A 97 1.44 -18.56 1.26
C GLY A 97 2.69 -17.68 1.07
N ALA A 98 2.55 -16.35 1.05
CA ALA A 98 3.71 -15.47 1.12
C ALA A 98 4.33 -15.55 2.53
N GLU A 99 5.65 -15.78 2.58
CA GLU A 99 6.43 -15.83 3.81
C GLU A 99 7.63 -14.88 3.72
N ALA A 100 7.92 -14.17 4.80
CA ALA A 100 9.03 -13.24 4.87
C ALA A 100 9.67 -13.19 6.25
N GLY A 101 11.01 -13.06 6.28
CA GLY A 101 11.79 -13.13 7.50
C GLY A 101 12.12 -14.56 7.92
N SER A 102 13.12 -14.70 8.78
CA SER A 102 13.59 -16.00 9.27
C SER A 102 13.39 -16.18 10.78
N GLY A 103 12.74 -15.21 11.44
CA GLY A 103 12.54 -15.20 12.89
C GLY A 103 11.57 -16.29 13.36
N ASP A 104 11.78 -16.72 14.59
CA ASP A 104 10.94 -17.71 15.28
C ASP A 104 10.43 -17.21 16.64
N GLU A 105 10.90 -16.05 17.09
CA GLU A 105 10.47 -15.46 18.36
C GLU A 105 9.05 -14.85 18.23
N ILE A 106 8.78 -14.11 17.15
CA ILE A 106 7.49 -13.52 16.85
C ILE A 106 7.10 -13.84 15.41
N VAL A 107 6.16 -14.75 15.26
CA VAL A 107 5.58 -15.13 13.96
C VAL A 107 4.22 -14.45 13.82
N VAL A 108 4.13 -13.51 12.90
CA VAL A 108 2.87 -12.81 12.59
C VAL A 108 2.18 -13.53 11.43
N ARG A 109 1.10 -14.22 11.71
CA ARG A 109 0.24 -14.82 10.71
C ARG A 109 -0.86 -13.83 10.38
N TYR A 110 -0.81 -13.23 9.19
CA TYR A 110 -1.74 -12.17 8.82
C TYR A 110 -2.69 -12.61 7.71
N VAL A 111 -3.89 -12.08 7.74
CA VAL A 111 -4.89 -12.13 6.67
C VAL A 111 -5.14 -10.73 6.17
N VAL A 112 -5.33 -10.58 4.87
CA VAL A 112 -5.67 -9.29 4.23
C VAL A 112 -7.14 -9.31 3.86
N GLU A 113 -7.87 -8.30 4.29
CA GLU A 113 -9.32 -8.21 4.12
C GLU A 113 -9.70 -6.83 3.58
N VAL A 114 -10.76 -6.78 2.76
CA VAL A 114 -11.38 -5.53 2.28
C VAL A 114 -12.81 -5.47 2.79
N GLU A 115 -13.23 -4.29 3.21
CA GLU A 115 -14.62 -4.05 3.64
C GLU A 115 -15.57 -4.09 2.44
N HIS A 116 -16.70 -4.81 2.57
CA HIS A 116 -17.74 -4.77 1.56
C HIS A 116 -18.28 -3.34 1.36
N GLY A 117 -18.47 -2.96 0.11
CA GLY A 117 -18.87 -1.61 -0.28
C GLY A 117 -17.70 -0.67 -0.59
N VAL A 118 -16.45 -1.05 -0.30
CA VAL A 118 -15.24 -0.32 -0.74
C VAL A 118 -14.96 -0.64 -2.21
N ASP A 119 -14.77 0.39 -3.05
CA ASP A 119 -14.45 0.24 -4.47
C ASP A 119 -12.96 0.41 -4.74
N THR A 120 -12.25 -0.69 -4.81
CA THR A 120 -10.79 -0.74 -5.03
C THR A 120 -10.38 -0.56 -6.49
N SER A 121 -11.31 -0.52 -7.43
CA SER A 121 -11.03 -0.52 -8.89
C SER A 121 -10.18 0.68 -9.35
N ASN A 122 -10.32 1.82 -8.66
CA ASN A 122 -9.64 3.06 -9.01
C ASN A 122 -8.14 3.09 -8.64
N TYR A 123 -7.66 2.12 -7.86
CA TYR A 123 -6.26 2.07 -7.39
C TYR A 123 -5.63 0.68 -7.49
N GLY A 124 -6.11 -0.11 -8.44
CA GLY A 124 -5.50 -1.39 -8.86
C GLY A 124 -6.24 -2.64 -8.41
N GLY A 125 -7.36 -2.50 -7.70
CA GLY A 125 -8.15 -3.61 -7.21
C GLY A 125 -7.62 -4.26 -5.92
N ASP A 126 -8.35 -5.24 -5.46
CA ASP A 126 -8.09 -5.96 -4.20
C ASP A 126 -6.71 -6.64 -4.19
N ASP A 127 -6.35 -7.26 -5.31
CA ASP A 127 -5.05 -7.94 -5.45
C ASP A 127 -3.88 -6.96 -5.34
N ALA A 128 -4.02 -5.72 -5.82
CA ALA A 128 -2.97 -4.72 -5.69
C ALA A 128 -2.80 -4.24 -4.25
N PHE A 129 -3.89 -4.16 -3.48
CA PHE A 129 -3.84 -3.86 -2.05
C PHE A 129 -3.07 -4.95 -1.29
N ALA A 130 -3.45 -6.22 -1.47
CA ALA A 130 -2.78 -7.34 -0.83
C ALA A 130 -1.31 -7.47 -1.25
N ALA A 131 -1.00 -7.34 -2.53
CA ALA A 131 0.37 -7.42 -3.04
C ALA A 131 1.27 -6.30 -2.48
N MET A 132 0.74 -5.10 -2.25
CA MET A 132 1.50 -4.01 -1.61
C MET A 132 1.83 -4.34 -0.16
N ILE A 133 0.92 -4.98 0.58
CA ILE A 133 1.16 -5.44 1.95
C ILE A 133 2.26 -6.49 1.96
N ASP A 134 2.11 -7.55 1.14
CA ASP A 134 3.08 -8.64 1.06
C ASP A 134 4.48 -8.12 0.69
N ALA A 135 4.56 -7.26 -0.33
CA ALA A 135 5.82 -6.66 -0.77
C ALA A 135 6.46 -5.76 0.31
N THR A 136 5.64 -5.03 1.08
CA THR A 136 6.16 -4.16 2.15
C THR A 136 6.69 -4.98 3.32
N LEU A 137 5.96 -6.01 3.74
CA LEU A 137 6.39 -6.89 4.83
C LEU A 137 7.59 -7.77 4.46
N ALA A 138 7.76 -8.07 3.17
CA ALA A 138 8.92 -8.84 2.68
C ALA A 138 10.17 -7.98 2.40
N ASP A 139 10.05 -6.65 2.37
CA ASP A 139 11.20 -5.78 2.05
C ASP A 139 12.29 -5.87 3.13
N PRO A 140 13.57 -6.02 2.76
CA PRO A 140 14.67 -6.09 3.72
C PRO A 140 14.89 -4.81 4.55
N ARG A 141 14.27 -3.69 4.18
CA ARG A 141 14.22 -2.46 4.99
C ARG A 141 13.08 -2.47 6.01
N GLY A 142 12.14 -3.43 5.87
CA GLY A 142 11.01 -3.65 6.76
C GLY A 142 11.39 -4.33 8.07
N TRP A 143 10.37 -4.80 8.77
CA TRP A 143 10.51 -5.46 10.07
C TRP A 143 11.27 -6.79 9.99
N THR A 144 11.33 -7.44 8.83
CA THR A 144 12.10 -8.67 8.57
C THR A 144 13.62 -8.48 8.65
N ASN A 145 14.12 -7.23 8.69
CA ASN A 145 15.52 -6.96 8.99
C ASN A 145 15.91 -7.39 10.42
N ASP A 146 14.97 -7.35 11.35
CA ASP A 146 15.17 -7.87 12.70
C ASP A 146 14.93 -9.40 12.69
N PRO A 147 15.94 -10.20 13.08
CA PRO A 147 15.85 -11.66 13.02
C PRO A 147 14.84 -12.27 13.99
N ARG A 148 14.20 -11.48 14.85
CA ARG A 148 13.10 -11.95 15.71
C ARG A 148 11.80 -12.17 14.97
N PHE A 149 11.55 -11.45 13.85
CA PHE A 149 10.26 -11.40 13.19
C PHE A 149 10.19 -12.28 11.96
N ARG A 150 9.02 -12.90 11.80
CA ARG A 150 8.60 -13.58 10.57
C ARG A 150 7.13 -13.26 10.30
N PHE A 151 6.79 -13.11 9.02
CA PHE A 151 5.44 -12.85 8.54
C PHE A 151 4.97 -13.97 7.64
N GLU A 152 3.73 -14.41 7.81
CA GLU A 152 3.09 -15.46 7.00
C GLU A 152 1.71 -14.97 6.57
N HIS A 153 1.47 -14.85 5.26
CA HIS A 153 0.14 -14.55 4.72
C HIS A 153 -0.69 -15.84 4.70
N VAL A 154 -1.71 -15.89 5.52
CA VAL A 154 -2.56 -17.07 5.73
C VAL A 154 -4.02 -16.76 5.40
N SER A 155 -4.84 -17.81 5.24
CA SER A 155 -6.30 -17.65 5.19
C SER A 155 -6.87 -17.34 6.59
N GLY A 156 -8.04 -16.74 6.64
CA GLY A 156 -8.78 -16.50 7.89
C GLY A 156 -9.11 -17.77 8.66
N ASP A 157 -9.25 -18.91 7.96
CA ASP A 157 -9.47 -20.22 8.58
C ASP A 157 -8.22 -20.82 9.25
N ASP A 158 -7.04 -20.28 8.94
CA ASP A 158 -5.75 -20.75 9.45
C ASP A 158 -5.31 -20.09 10.76
N ASN A 159 -6.23 -19.55 11.52
CA ASN A 159 -5.97 -18.83 12.78
C ASN A 159 -4.95 -17.71 12.66
N PRO A 160 -5.24 -16.65 11.90
CA PRO A 160 -4.37 -15.47 11.83
C PRO A 160 -4.23 -14.81 13.20
N THR A 161 -3.05 -14.24 13.44
CA THR A 161 -2.76 -13.45 14.65
C THR A 161 -2.95 -11.96 14.42
N LEU A 162 -3.03 -11.54 13.15
CA LEU A 162 -3.22 -10.15 12.75
C LEU A 162 -4.17 -10.09 11.55
N LYS A 163 -5.12 -9.17 11.59
CA LYS A 163 -5.94 -8.79 10.44
C LYS A 163 -5.49 -7.46 9.88
N ILE A 164 -5.34 -7.34 8.58
CA ILE A 164 -5.03 -6.08 7.89
C ILE A 164 -6.21 -5.75 6.99
N ARG A 165 -6.98 -4.72 7.37
CA ARG A 165 -8.28 -4.38 6.79
C ARG A 165 -8.25 -3.06 6.08
N LEU A 166 -8.60 -3.03 4.79
CA LEU A 166 -8.94 -1.80 4.09
C LEU A 166 -10.38 -1.43 4.43
N THR A 167 -10.59 -0.22 4.95
CA THR A 167 -11.89 0.21 5.45
C THR A 167 -12.30 1.56 4.89
N SER A 168 -13.60 1.76 4.75
CA SER A 168 -14.19 3.07 4.49
C SER A 168 -13.89 4.06 5.62
N VAL A 169 -14.03 5.36 5.33
CA VAL A 169 -13.82 6.43 6.32
C VAL A 169 -14.71 6.26 7.55
N GLY A 170 -16.00 5.94 7.32
CA GLY A 170 -16.95 5.75 8.41
C GLY A 170 -16.60 4.59 9.34
N THR A 171 -16.16 3.46 8.78
CA THR A 171 -15.73 2.31 9.56
C THR A 171 -14.41 2.57 10.27
N THR A 172 -13.46 3.24 9.61
CA THR A 172 -12.21 3.69 10.24
C THR A 172 -12.50 4.52 11.50
N ARG A 173 -13.37 5.53 11.42
CA ARG A 173 -13.74 6.37 12.57
C ARG A 173 -14.33 5.57 13.74
N LYS A 174 -15.14 4.54 13.44
CA LYS A 174 -15.72 3.67 14.49
C LYS A 174 -14.67 2.78 15.14
N MET A 175 -13.71 2.30 14.39
CA MET A 175 -12.69 1.36 14.88
C MET A 175 -11.51 2.05 15.56
N CYS A 176 -11.08 3.21 15.04
CA CYS A 176 -9.92 3.94 15.53
C CYS A 176 -10.26 5.02 16.57
N GLY A 177 -11.55 5.34 16.73
CA GLY A 177 -12.02 6.42 17.59
C GLY A 177 -12.19 7.73 16.83
N ALA A 178 -13.24 8.48 17.22
CA ALA A 178 -13.59 9.75 16.56
C ALA A 178 -12.86 10.97 17.16
N ASP A 179 -12.08 10.76 18.24
CA ASP A 179 -11.67 11.85 19.12
C ASP A 179 -10.57 12.75 18.52
N ILE A 180 -9.87 12.30 17.47
CA ILE A 180 -8.79 13.10 16.89
C ILE A 180 -9.23 13.94 15.69
N GLY A 181 -10.45 13.74 15.16
CA GLY A 181 -10.97 14.50 13.99
C GLY A 181 -10.13 14.37 12.72
N MET A 182 -9.04 13.63 12.80
CA MET A 182 -8.08 13.39 11.73
C MET A 182 -8.21 11.94 11.30
N GLU A 183 -8.54 11.75 10.04
CA GLU A 183 -8.79 10.44 9.43
C GLU A 183 -7.49 9.66 9.23
N THR A 184 -6.97 9.08 10.31
CA THR A 184 -5.77 8.24 10.26
C THR A 184 -6.13 6.76 10.32
N SER A 185 -5.26 5.92 9.80
CA SER A 185 -5.27 4.47 10.06
C SER A 185 -4.88 4.20 11.51
N CYS A 186 -5.13 3.00 11.99
CA CYS A 186 -4.75 2.63 13.36
C CYS A 186 -4.61 1.12 13.52
N ARG A 187 -3.91 0.73 14.59
CA ARG A 187 -3.98 -0.62 15.12
C ARG A 187 -4.94 -0.66 16.31
N THR A 188 -5.87 -1.63 16.32
CA THR A 188 -6.89 -1.75 17.37
C THR A 188 -7.18 -3.21 17.74
N ARG A 189 -7.80 -3.40 18.92
CA ARG A 189 -8.38 -4.68 19.38
C ARG A 189 -9.85 -4.54 19.76
N ILE A 190 -10.52 -3.51 19.29
CA ILE A 190 -11.92 -3.24 19.66
C ILE A 190 -12.86 -4.38 19.25
N THR A 191 -12.52 -5.12 18.20
CA THR A 191 -13.25 -6.30 17.74
C THR A 191 -12.86 -7.59 18.48
N GLY A 192 -11.91 -7.54 19.41
CA GLY A 192 -11.34 -8.69 20.11
C GLY A 192 -10.13 -9.31 19.41
N GLU A 193 -9.94 -9.05 18.12
CA GLU A 193 -8.82 -9.50 17.30
C GLU A 193 -7.83 -8.36 17.09
N ASP A 194 -6.54 -8.69 16.95
CA ASP A 194 -5.54 -7.68 16.61
C ASP A 194 -5.72 -7.27 15.16
N THR A 195 -5.98 -6.00 14.92
CA THR A 195 -6.39 -5.50 13.61
C THR A 195 -5.65 -4.21 13.29
N VAL A 196 -5.00 -4.17 12.14
CA VAL A 196 -4.54 -2.97 11.45
C VAL A 196 -5.68 -2.49 10.56
N VAL A 197 -6.17 -1.29 10.83
CA VAL A 197 -7.23 -0.62 10.07
C VAL A 197 -6.58 0.37 9.14
N VAL A 198 -6.64 0.10 7.84
CA VAL A 198 -6.14 0.96 6.77
C VAL A 198 -7.29 1.82 6.26
N ASN A 199 -7.21 3.14 6.48
CA ASN A 199 -8.20 4.08 5.97
C ASN A 199 -8.07 4.23 4.45
N GLU A 200 -9.14 3.90 3.71
CA GLU A 200 -9.15 4.01 2.25
C GLU A 200 -8.84 5.42 1.75
N SER A 201 -9.35 6.46 2.41
CA SER A 201 -9.10 7.85 1.98
C SER A 201 -7.61 8.18 1.97
N ARG A 202 -6.88 7.72 2.98
CA ARG A 202 -5.43 7.85 3.08
C ARG A 202 -4.70 6.91 2.12
N TRP A 203 -5.21 5.71 1.92
CA TRP A 203 -4.65 4.79 0.92
C TRP A 203 -4.67 5.37 -0.49
N VAL A 204 -5.76 6.07 -0.85
CA VAL A 204 -5.97 6.67 -2.17
C VAL A 204 -5.22 7.98 -2.34
N ARG A 205 -5.18 8.84 -1.32
CA ARG A 205 -4.70 10.22 -1.43
C ARG A 205 -3.39 10.49 -0.71
N GLY A 206 -2.98 9.58 0.20
CA GLY A 206 -1.74 9.74 0.96
C GLY A 206 -1.83 10.78 2.07
N ALA A 207 -0.70 11.39 2.35
CA ALA A 207 -0.56 12.45 3.32
C ALA A 207 0.43 13.51 2.80
N ALA A 208 0.18 14.77 3.14
CA ALA A 208 0.98 15.92 2.68
C ALA A 208 2.49 15.79 2.95
N PRO A 209 2.95 15.23 4.11
CA PRO A 209 4.37 15.04 4.38
C PRO A 209 5.11 14.11 3.39
N PHE A 210 4.38 13.34 2.59
CA PHE A 210 4.96 12.46 1.56
C PHE A 210 4.95 13.08 0.16
N GLU A 211 4.55 14.35 0.01
CA GLU A 211 4.68 15.15 -1.22
C GLU A 211 4.08 14.46 -2.46
N GLY A 212 2.99 13.70 -2.29
CA GLY A 212 2.30 12.98 -3.36
C GLY A 212 2.90 11.61 -3.71
N ASP A 213 3.98 11.17 -3.05
CA ASP A 213 4.51 9.81 -3.22
C ASP A 213 3.64 8.78 -2.49
N LEU A 214 2.58 8.32 -3.15
CA LEU A 214 1.66 7.32 -2.62
C LEU A 214 2.35 5.98 -2.31
N GLY A 215 3.35 5.59 -3.10
CA GLY A 215 4.08 4.35 -2.88
C GLY A 215 4.80 4.38 -1.53
N ARG A 216 5.56 5.44 -1.27
CA ARG A 216 6.25 5.62 0.02
C ARG A 216 5.28 5.79 1.18
N TYR A 217 4.19 6.52 0.98
CA TYR A 217 3.19 6.70 2.04
C TYR A 217 2.55 5.36 2.44
N ARG A 218 2.13 4.52 1.48
CA ARG A 218 1.53 3.22 1.76
C ARG A 218 2.49 2.28 2.48
N GLN A 219 3.77 2.27 2.08
CA GLN A 219 4.82 1.51 2.78
C GLN A 219 5.01 1.99 4.22
N TYR A 220 5.01 3.31 4.43
CA TYR A 220 5.04 3.90 5.78
C TYR A 220 3.85 3.43 6.60
N LEU A 221 2.64 3.60 6.08
CA LEU A 221 1.40 3.27 6.77
C LEU A 221 1.39 1.81 7.24
N ILE A 222 1.70 0.86 6.34
CA ILE A 222 1.77 -0.56 6.67
C ILE A 222 2.82 -0.81 7.76
N ASN A 223 4.03 -0.29 7.60
CA ASN A 223 5.11 -0.52 8.57
C ASN A 223 4.81 0.13 9.93
N HIS A 224 4.18 1.31 9.97
CA HIS A 224 3.81 2.01 11.19
C HIS A 224 2.77 1.21 11.99
N GLU A 225 1.66 0.85 11.36
CA GLU A 225 0.57 0.14 12.03
C GLU A 225 0.96 -1.29 12.40
N VAL A 226 1.73 -1.98 11.58
CA VAL A 226 2.31 -3.28 11.93
C VAL A 226 3.31 -3.14 13.07
N GLY A 227 4.07 -2.04 13.14
CA GLY A 227 4.93 -1.73 14.29
C GLY A 227 4.17 -1.71 15.60
N HIS A 228 3.00 -1.08 15.63
CA HIS A 228 2.12 -1.14 16.81
C HIS A 228 1.64 -2.57 17.13
N ALA A 229 1.37 -3.40 16.12
CA ALA A 229 1.00 -4.80 16.32
C ALA A 229 2.17 -5.65 16.84
N LEU A 230 3.42 -5.30 16.49
CA LEU A 230 4.63 -5.92 17.01
C LEU A 230 4.98 -5.49 18.45
N GLY A 231 4.25 -4.53 19.04
CA GLY A 231 4.42 -4.08 20.42
C GLY A 231 5.16 -2.74 20.57
N PHE A 232 5.50 -2.06 19.47
CA PHE A 232 6.01 -0.68 19.53
C PHE A 232 4.82 0.27 19.74
N SER A 233 4.34 0.36 20.97
CA SER A 233 3.08 1.05 21.31
C SER A 233 3.18 2.57 21.31
N GLU A 234 4.37 3.12 21.53
CA GLU A 234 4.59 4.56 21.67
C GLU A 234 5.11 5.16 20.36
N HIS A 235 4.66 6.37 20.04
CA HIS A 235 5.25 7.15 18.98
C HIS A 235 6.69 7.59 19.34
N VAL A 236 7.47 7.97 18.33
CA VAL A 236 8.87 8.40 18.51
C VAL A 236 9.05 9.74 17.81
N PRO A 237 9.52 10.79 18.51
CA PRO A 237 9.70 12.10 17.93
C PRO A 237 10.86 12.15 16.90
N CYS A 238 10.88 13.20 16.10
CA CYS A 238 12.02 13.55 15.27
C CYS A 238 13.26 13.77 16.15
N PRO A 239 14.36 13.01 15.93
CA PRO A 239 15.54 13.08 16.79
C PRO A 239 16.36 14.36 16.60
N ALA A 240 16.40 14.89 15.37
CA ALA A 240 17.07 16.13 15.02
C ALA A 240 16.57 16.67 13.68
N ASP A 241 16.68 17.97 13.48
CA ASP A 241 16.28 18.63 12.25
C ASP A 241 17.00 18.04 11.01
N GLY A 242 16.20 17.71 9.99
CA GLY A 242 16.69 17.12 8.73
C GLY A 242 17.02 15.62 8.77
N ASP A 243 16.91 14.94 9.92
CA ASP A 243 17.07 13.49 9.99
C ASP A 243 15.91 12.73 9.30
N LEU A 244 16.09 11.43 9.06
CA LEU A 244 14.99 10.56 8.65
C LEU A 244 14.05 10.35 9.84
N ALA A 245 12.74 10.49 9.59
CA ALA A 245 11.74 10.23 10.61
C ALA A 245 11.81 8.77 11.11
N PRO A 246 11.74 8.54 12.42
CA PRO A 246 11.50 7.20 12.94
C PRO A 246 10.23 6.61 12.36
N ILE A 247 10.20 5.30 12.09
CA ILE A 247 8.99 4.65 11.53
C ILE A 247 7.77 4.83 12.45
N MET A 248 7.97 4.87 13.76
CA MET A 248 6.93 5.08 14.75
C MET A 248 6.61 6.56 15.01
N MET A 249 7.12 7.51 14.22
CA MET A 249 6.64 8.90 14.21
C MET A 249 5.31 8.99 13.47
N GLN A 250 4.36 9.82 13.95
CA GLN A 250 3.06 10.01 13.30
C GLN A 250 3.19 10.89 12.03
N GLN A 251 3.88 10.35 11.02
CA GLN A 251 4.25 11.05 9.79
C GLN A 251 3.03 11.39 8.90
N THR A 252 1.88 10.75 9.12
CA THR A 252 0.64 11.10 8.40
C THR A 252 0.23 12.55 8.67
N LEU A 253 0.45 13.03 9.88
CA LEU A 253 -0.01 14.34 10.33
C LEU A 253 1.06 15.42 10.17
N SER A 254 2.29 15.14 10.56
CA SER A 254 3.41 16.07 10.42
C SER A 254 4.76 15.37 10.57
N LEU A 255 5.81 16.03 10.09
CA LEU A 255 7.21 15.67 10.33
C LEU A 255 7.88 16.60 11.35
N ASN A 256 7.14 17.55 11.91
CA ASN A 256 7.63 18.55 12.87
C ASN A 256 7.14 18.24 14.28
N ASN A 257 8.04 18.22 15.25
CA ASN A 257 7.74 17.89 16.63
C ASN A 257 6.73 18.84 17.28
N ALA A 258 6.91 20.17 17.13
CA ALA A 258 6.02 21.16 17.74
C ALA A 258 4.61 21.10 17.12
N GLU A 259 4.50 20.79 15.82
CA GLU A 259 3.20 20.61 15.16
C GLU A 259 2.49 19.39 15.72
N LEU A 260 3.16 18.22 15.78
CA LEU A 260 2.58 17.00 16.36
C LEU A 260 2.16 17.19 17.81
N ARG A 261 2.98 17.88 18.62
CA ARG A 261 2.60 18.26 19.99
C ARG A 261 1.37 19.15 20.03
N SER A 262 1.18 20.02 19.05
CA SER A 262 0.01 20.91 19.02
C SER A 262 -1.30 20.17 18.77
N PHE A 263 -1.25 19.04 18.07
CA PHE A 263 -2.42 18.17 17.82
C PHE A 263 -2.79 17.38 19.05
N ASP A 264 -1.82 16.76 19.71
CA ASP A 264 -2.02 16.08 20.99
C ASP A 264 -0.87 16.39 21.97
N PRO A 265 -1.08 17.32 22.93
CA PRO A 265 -0.06 17.66 23.92
C PRO A 265 0.28 16.54 24.92
N SER A 266 -0.50 15.46 24.97
CA SER A 266 -0.25 14.29 25.80
C SER A 266 0.72 13.29 25.20
N GLU A 267 0.99 13.41 23.91
CA GLU A 267 1.92 12.58 23.17
C GLU A 267 3.40 12.93 23.47
N VAL A 268 4.29 12.04 23.04
CA VAL A 268 5.74 12.08 23.34
C VAL A 268 6.51 13.25 22.71
N TYR A 269 5.88 14.01 21.82
CA TYR A 269 6.56 15.02 21.00
C TYR A 269 7.01 16.23 21.82
N PRO A 270 8.31 16.62 21.75
CA PRO A 270 8.80 17.81 22.44
C PRO A 270 8.34 19.10 21.72
N ASP A 271 8.27 20.19 22.49
CA ASP A 271 8.02 21.54 21.94
C ASP A 271 9.32 22.13 21.36
N ASN A 272 9.73 21.60 20.19
CA ASN A 272 10.88 22.11 19.45
C ASN A 272 10.60 22.13 17.94
N PRO A 273 11.33 22.93 17.14
CA PRO A 273 11.09 23.08 15.72
C PRO A 273 11.70 21.96 14.85
N ASP A 274 12.28 20.92 15.43
CA ASP A 274 12.93 19.87 14.66
C ASP A 274 11.95 19.23 13.69
N THR A 275 12.35 19.20 12.41
CA THR A 275 11.55 18.67 11.31
C THR A 275 12.33 17.58 10.61
N CYS A 276 11.77 16.39 10.58
CA CYS A 276 12.36 15.24 9.89
C CYS A 276 12.01 15.21 8.40
N ARG A 277 12.69 14.34 7.66
CA ARG A 277 12.31 13.92 6.31
C ARG A 277 11.50 12.63 6.38
N SER A 278 10.47 12.48 5.55
CA SER A 278 9.63 11.28 5.53
C SER A 278 10.44 10.00 5.30
N ASN A 279 10.08 8.94 6.02
CA ASN A 279 10.77 7.65 5.95
C ASN A 279 9.75 6.49 6.10
N PRO A 280 9.62 5.61 5.10
CA PRO A 280 8.68 4.50 5.13
C PRO A 280 9.21 3.22 5.81
N TRP A 281 10.44 3.20 6.32
CA TRP A 281 11.11 1.97 6.73
C TRP A 281 11.63 1.99 8.16
N PRO A 282 11.42 0.92 8.95
CA PRO A 282 12.07 0.77 10.25
C PRO A 282 13.60 0.69 10.15
N TYR A 283 14.09 0.09 9.07
CA TYR A 283 15.54 -0.07 8.79
C TYR A 283 15.88 0.51 7.42
N PRO A 284 15.88 1.86 7.25
CA PRO A 284 16.06 2.48 5.93
C PRO A 284 17.42 2.18 5.28
N ARG A 285 18.38 1.71 6.06
CA ARG A 285 19.71 1.27 5.62
C ARG A 285 19.99 -0.11 6.22
N PRO A 286 19.38 -1.19 5.67
CA PRO A 286 19.58 -2.53 6.20
C PRO A 286 21.05 -2.91 6.10
N ALA A 287 21.54 -3.65 7.09
CA ALA A 287 22.85 -4.28 6.97
C ALA A 287 22.80 -5.26 5.79
N VAL A 288 23.80 -5.21 4.93
CA VAL A 288 23.95 -6.22 3.87
C VAL A 288 24.23 -7.54 4.58
N GLN A 289 23.27 -8.47 4.49
CA GLN A 289 23.40 -9.82 5.03
C GLN A 289 24.21 -10.70 4.08
#